data_847b46ae1243510362f1358bc013ded6
#
_entry.id   847b46ae1243510362f1358bc013ded6
#
_cell.length_a   1.000
_cell.length_b   1.000
_cell.length_c   1.000
_cell.angle_alpha   90.00
_cell.angle_beta   90.00
_cell.angle_gamma   90.00
#
_symmetry.space_group_name_H-M   'P 1'
#
loop_
_entity.id
_entity.type
_entity.pdbx_description
1 polymer ?
#
loop_
_entity_poly.entity_id
_entity_poly.type
_entity_poly.pdbx_seq_one_letter_code
_entity_poly.pdbx_strand_id
1 'polypeptide(L)'
;MIEEGRALFLQIAEQVEDSIIDGALPEETQAPSTNELAAFYRINPATAAKGIGMLVDKGILYKRRGIGMFVAVGARDTLLAERREAFAARFIDPLLLEARKLALDADELAALIRTRTPLTPEPPTTEGTSS
;
A
#
# COMPACT_ATOMS: atom_id res chain seq x y z
N MET A 1 7.52 -10.71 2.92
CA MET A 1 7.78 -12.02 2.45
C MET A 1 6.84 -12.50 1.40
N ILE A 2 7.29 -13.46 0.68
CA ILE A 2 6.53 -14.02 -0.44
C ILE A 2 5.51 -15.02 0.12
N GLU A 3 4.26 -14.83 -0.24
CA GLU A 3 3.18 -15.71 0.18
C GLU A 3 2.90 -16.74 -0.88
N GLU A 4 2.66 -17.96 -0.46
CA GLU A 4 2.22 -18.98 -1.40
C GLU A 4 0.80 -18.70 -1.83
N GLY A 5 0.48 -19.09 -3.04
CA GLY A 5 -0.87 -18.97 -3.55
C GLY A 5 -1.17 -17.64 -4.21
N ARG A 6 -0.26 -16.70 -4.14
CA ARG A 6 -0.39 -15.42 -4.85
C ARG A 6 0.70 -15.33 -5.91
N ALA A 7 0.37 -14.70 -7.01
CA ALA A 7 1.35 -14.54 -8.07
C ALA A 7 2.53 -13.71 -7.56
N LEU A 8 3.73 -14.18 -7.82
CA LEU A 8 4.94 -13.52 -7.35
C LEU A 8 5.06 -12.11 -7.87
N PHE A 9 4.70 -11.88 -9.14
CA PHE A 9 4.86 -10.54 -9.70
C PHE A 9 3.95 -9.53 -8.99
N LEU A 10 2.80 -9.96 -8.50
CA LEU A 10 1.91 -9.08 -7.74
C LEU A 10 2.52 -8.73 -6.39
N GLN A 11 3.15 -9.71 -5.75
CA GLN A 11 3.78 -9.47 -4.46
C GLN A 11 4.97 -8.52 -4.61
N ILE A 12 5.72 -8.65 -5.69
CA ILE A 12 6.84 -7.76 -5.95
C ILE A 12 6.35 -6.34 -6.17
N ALA A 13 5.28 -6.20 -6.97
CA ALA A 13 4.69 -4.87 -7.19
C ALA A 13 4.25 -4.26 -5.86
N GLU A 14 3.59 -5.05 -5.01
CA GLU A 14 3.14 -4.56 -3.71
C GLU A 14 4.30 -4.14 -2.81
N GLN A 15 5.41 -4.86 -2.86
CA GLN A 15 6.57 -4.50 -2.05
C GLN A 15 7.10 -3.12 -2.44
N VAL A 16 7.16 -2.86 -3.73
CA VAL A 16 7.59 -1.55 -4.20
C VAL A 16 6.58 -0.48 -3.79
N GLU A 17 5.29 -0.78 -3.94
CA GLU A 17 4.25 0.16 -3.53
C GLU A 17 4.32 0.47 -2.04
N ASP A 18 4.54 -0.55 -1.22
CA ASP A 18 4.66 -0.34 0.22
C ASP A 18 5.80 0.61 0.55
N SER A 19 6.91 0.48 -0.17
CA SER A 19 8.06 1.36 0.04
C SER A 19 7.74 2.81 -0.34
N ILE A 20 6.91 2.99 -1.36
CA ILE A 20 6.48 4.34 -1.75
C ILE A 20 5.55 4.90 -0.69
N ILE A 21 4.61 4.09 -0.24
CA ILE A 21 3.62 4.53 0.74
C ILE A 21 4.28 4.91 2.06
N ASP A 22 5.24 4.12 2.52
CA ASP A 22 5.86 4.40 3.82
C ASP A 22 6.98 5.44 3.75
N GLY A 23 7.28 5.95 2.56
CA GLY A 23 8.24 7.03 2.39
C GLY A 23 9.67 6.58 2.18
N ALA A 24 9.92 5.27 2.20
CA ALA A 24 11.28 4.77 1.97
C ALA A 24 11.71 5.02 0.54
N LEU A 25 10.76 5.11 -0.38
CA LEU A 25 11.02 5.35 -1.79
C LEU A 25 10.27 6.60 -2.23
N PRO A 26 10.85 7.79 -2.03
CA PRO A 26 10.15 9.04 -2.35
C PRO A 26 9.93 9.24 -3.83
N GLU A 27 8.99 10.13 -4.14
CA GLU A 27 8.73 10.50 -5.54
C GLU A 27 9.98 11.08 -6.17
N GLU A 28 10.12 10.85 -7.46
CA GLU A 28 11.23 11.31 -8.27
C GLU A 28 12.58 10.68 -7.91
N THR A 29 12.58 9.64 -7.09
CA THR A 29 13.81 8.89 -6.82
C THR A 29 13.79 7.60 -7.61
N GLN A 30 14.96 7.03 -7.82
CA GLN A 30 15.11 5.84 -8.62
C GLN A 30 14.62 4.61 -7.87
N ALA A 31 13.76 3.85 -8.52
CA ALA A 31 13.27 2.60 -7.96
C ALA A 31 14.30 1.49 -8.18
N PRO A 32 14.21 0.41 -7.39
CA PRO A 32 15.09 -0.74 -7.63
C PRO A 32 14.92 -1.27 -9.04
N SER A 33 15.99 -1.72 -9.64
CA SER A 33 15.93 -2.29 -10.97
C SER A 33 15.32 -3.69 -10.92
N THR A 34 14.88 -4.15 -12.09
CA THR A 34 14.37 -5.51 -12.21
C THR A 34 15.39 -6.52 -11.72
N ASN A 35 16.66 -6.34 -12.08
CA ASN A 35 17.71 -7.28 -11.69
C ASN A 35 17.96 -7.23 -10.19
N GLU A 36 17.91 -6.05 -9.60
CA GLU A 36 18.10 -5.92 -8.16
C GLU A 36 16.98 -6.63 -7.41
N LEU A 37 15.74 -6.47 -7.86
CA LEU A 37 14.61 -7.13 -7.23
C LEU A 37 14.67 -8.63 -7.39
N ALA A 38 15.05 -9.09 -8.59
CA ALA A 38 15.17 -10.51 -8.84
C ALA A 38 16.22 -11.14 -7.93
N ALA A 39 17.35 -10.45 -7.76
CA ALA A 39 18.40 -10.96 -6.90
C ALA A 39 18.00 -10.95 -5.44
N PHE A 40 17.35 -9.86 -5.01
CA PHE A 40 16.96 -9.72 -3.61
C PHE A 40 15.94 -10.77 -3.19
N TYR A 41 14.95 -10.99 -4.03
CA TYR A 41 13.89 -11.95 -3.72
C TYR A 41 14.18 -13.35 -4.25
N ARG A 42 15.27 -13.52 -4.96
CA ARG A 42 15.68 -14.82 -5.53
C ARG A 42 14.59 -15.38 -6.45
N ILE A 43 14.17 -14.55 -7.38
CA ILE A 43 13.12 -14.93 -8.32
C ILE A 43 13.62 -14.70 -9.75
N ASN A 44 12.85 -15.22 -10.69
CA ASN A 44 13.16 -15.05 -12.10
C ASN A 44 13.07 -13.58 -12.48
N PRO A 45 14.09 -13.04 -13.16
CA PRO A 45 14.03 -11.64 -13.61
C PRO A 45 12.79 -11.29 -14.43
N ALA A 46 12.26 -12.24 -15.21
CA ALA A 46 11.05 -11.98 -15.96
C ALA A 46 9.85 -11.73 -15.04
N THR A 47 9.80 -12.43 -13.92
CA THR A 47 8.74 -12.22 -12.94
C THR A 47 8.86 -10.83 -12.30
N ALA A 48 10.09 -10.44 -11.95
CA ALA A 48 10.31 -9.11 -11.40
C ALA A 48 9.95 -8.04 -12.43
N ALA A 49 10.31 -8.27 -13.70
CA ALA A 49 9.98 -7.33 -14.76
C ALA A 49 8.48 -7.16 -14.92
N LYS A 50 7.73 -8.25 -14.77
CA LYS A 50 6.29 -8.17 -14.89
C LYS A 50 5.68 -7.33 -13.77
N GLY A 51 6.20 -7.48 -12.55
CA GLY A 51 5.76 -6.67 -11.43
C GLY A 51 6.04 -5.19 -11.63
N ILE A 52 7.25 -4.87 -12.09
CA ILE A 52 7.62 -3.49 -12.37
C ILE A 52 6.77 -2.94 -13.52
N GLY A 53 6.52 -3.76 -14.55
CA GLY A 53 5.68 -3.34 -15.67
C GLY A 53 4.29 -2.94 -15.25
N MET A 54 3.73 -3.64 -14.27
CA MET A 54 2.42 -3.29 -13.75
C MET A 54 2.43 -1.89 -13.14
N LEU A 55 3.49 -1.54 -12.44
CA LEU A 55 3.58 -0.23 -11.81
C LEU A 55 3.79 0.88 -12.84
N VAL A 56 4.48 0.56 -13.93
CA VAL A 56 4.59 1.50 -15.03
C VAL A 56 3.23 1.71 -15.69
N ASP A 57 2.50 0.62 -15.91
CA ASP A 57 1.17 0.71 -16.51
C ASP A 57 0.21 1.54 -15.66
N LYS A 58 0.35 1.47 -14.36
CA LYS A 58 -0.48 2.25 -13.44
C LYS A 58 -0.02 3.69 -13.30
N GLY A 59 1.11 4.05 -13.90
CA GLY A 59 1.63 5.40 -13.76
C GLY A 59 2.33 5.68 -12.45
N ILE A 60 2.63 4.63 -11.68
CA ILE A 60 3.33 4.76 -10.41
C ILE A 60 4.83 4.92 -10.64
N LEU A 61 5.35 4.19 -11.61
CA LEU A 61 6.75 4.31 -12.03
C LEU A 61 6.80 4.78 -13.46
N TYR A 62 7.90 5.44 -13.82
CA TYR A 62 8.13 5.79 -15.21
C TYR A 62 9.59 5.57 -15.54
N LYS A 63 9.85 5.34 -16.80
CA LYS A 63 11.19 5.01 -17.25
C LYS A 63 11.93 6.24 -17.71
N ARG A 64 13.17 6.37 -17.26
CA ARG A 64 14.10 7.34 -17.85
C ARG A 64 15.11 6.55 -18.65
N ARG A 65 15.08 6.79 -19.93
CA ARG A 65 15.91 6.01 -20.86
C ARG A 65 17.37 6.07 -20.45
N GLY A 66 18.00 4.90 -20.38
CA GLY A 66 19.41 4.80 -20.06
C GLY A 66 19.73 4.96 -18.58
N ILE A 67 18.75 5.24 -17.75
CA ILE A 67 18.98 5.46 -16.33
C ILE A 67 18.24 4.44 -15.47
N GLY A 68 16.95 4.26 -15.70
CA GLY A 68 16.17 3.30 -14.94
C GLY A 68 14.75 3.75 -14.71
N MET A 69 14.11 3.16 -13.71
CA MET A 69 12.74 3.48 -13.35
C MET A 69 12.73 4.44 -12.18
N PHE A 70 11.80 5.37 -12.22
CA PHE A 70 11.68 6.40 -11.18
C PHE A 70 10.25 6.47 -10.69
N VAL A 71 10.09 6.87 -9.44
CA VAL A 71 8.77 7.02 -8.85
C VAL A 71 8.13 8.31 -9.37
N ALA A 72 6.93 8.20 -9.91
CA ALA A 72 6.25 9.34 -10.52
C ALA A 72 5.75 10.31 -9.46
N VAL A 73 5.66 11.57 -9.83
CA VAL A 73 5.04 12.58 -8.98
C VAL A 73 3.58 12.19 -8.77
N GLY A 74 3.12 12.25 -7.52
CA GLY A 74 1.75 11.88 -7.20
C GLY A 74 1.54 10.40 -6.96
N ALA A 75 2.59 9.59 -7.10
CA ALA A 75 2.45 8.14 -6.96
C ALA A 75 1.94 7.74 -5.59
N ARG A 76 2.45 8.37 -4.53
CA ARG A 76 2.02 8.02 -3.18
C ARG A 76 0.54 8.30 -2.97
N ASP A 77 0.08 9.47 -3.40
CA ASP A 77 -1.33 9.81 -3.25
C ASP A 77 -2.22 8.87 -4.03
N THR A 78 -1.81 8.50 -5.24
CA THR A 78 -2.55 7.55 -6.06
C THR A 78 -2.66 6.20 -5.35
N LEU A 79 -1.54 5.73 -4.80
CA LEU A 79 -1.53 4.45 -4.10
C LEU A 79 -2.37 4.49 -2.83
N LEU A 80 -2.31 5.59 -2.08
CA LEU A 80 -3.10 5.71 -0.87
C LEU A 80 -4.59 5.69 -1.18
N ALA A 81 -5.01 6.41 -2.23
CA ALA A 81 -6.41 6.41 -2.62
C ALA A 81 -6.86 5.01 -3.02
N GLU A 82 -6.04 4.32 -3.80
CA GLU A 82 -6.34 2.97 -4.24
C GLU A 82 -6.43 2.02 -3.05
N ARG A 83 -5.49 2.13 -2.10
CA ARG A 83 -5.48 1.27 -0.93
C ARG A 83 -6.65 1.55 0.00
N ARG A 84 -7.04 2.81 0.12
CA ARG A 84 -8.20 3.18 0.94
C ARG A 84 -9.48 2.61 0.37
N GLU A 85 -9.60 2.64 -0.94
CA GLU A 85 -10.78 2.07 -1.58
C GLU A 85 -10.81 0.56 -1.41
N ALA A 86 -9.69 -0.10 -1.58
CA ALA A 86 -9.60 -1.54 -1.37
C ALA A 86 -9.90 -1.92 0.08
N PHE A 87 -9.43 -1.11 1.02
CA PHE A 87 -9.71 -1.31 2.44
C PHE A 87 -11.21 -1.21 2.70
N ALA A 88 -11.84 -0.20 2.14
CA ALA A 88 -13.28 -0.02 2.35
C ALA A 88 -14.06 -1.21 1.80
N ALA A 89 -13.72 -1.65 0.59
CA ALA A 89 -14.43 -2.77 -0.02
C ALA A 89 -14.20 -4.06 0.76
N ARG A 90 -12.99 -4.26 1.24
CA ARG A 90 -12.64 -5.52 1.90
C ARG A 90 -13.12 -5.61 3.33
N PHE A 91 -13.11 -4.49 4.05
CA PHE A 91 -13.38 -4.52 5.48
C PHE A 91 -14.62 -3.70 5.87
N ILE A 92 -14.82 -2.53 5.28
CA ILE A 92 -15.91 -1.67 5.69
C ILE A 92 -17.23 -2.19 5.17
N ASP A 93 -17.32 -2.56 3.90
CA ASP A 93 -18.55 -3.05 3.34
C ASP A 93 -19.07 -4.29 4.06
N PRO A 94 -18.24 -5.32 4.30
CA PRO A 94 -18.70 -6.46 5.08
C PRO A 94 -19.04 -6.10 6.51
N LEU A 95 -18.31 -5.17 7.11
CA LEU A 95 -18.60 -4.72 8.46
C LEU A 95 -19.99 -4.10 8.54
N LEU A 96 -20.32 -3.24 7.57
CA LEU A 96 -21.62 -2.59 7.56
C LEU A 96 -22.74 -3.59 7.33
N LEU A 97 -22.49 -4.58 6.49
CA LEU A 97 -23.47 -5.63 6.26
C LEU A 97 -23.76 -6.41 7.53
N GLU A 98 -22.71 -6.77 8.25
CA GLU A 98 -22.88 -7.51 9.49
C GLU A 98 -23.56 -6.64 10.57
N ALA A 99 -23.18 -5.37 10.63
CA ALA A 99 -23.78 -4.44 11.59
C ALA A 99 -25.29 -4.33 11.36
N ARG A 100 -25.71 -4.34 10.09
CA ARG A 100 -27.12 -4.28 9.77
C ARG A 100 -27.85 -5.50 10.33
N LYS A 101 -27.24 -6.68 10.25
CA LYS A 101 -27.83 -7.88 10.80
C LYS A 101 -28.00 -7.80 12.32
N LEU A 102 -27.12 -7.06 12.96
CA LEU A 102 -27.15 -6.90 14.41
C LEU A 102 -27.94 -5.68 14.85
N ALA A 103 -28.60 -5.02 13.90
CA ALA A 103 -29.41 -3.83 14.16
C ALA A 103 -28.58 -2.67 14.74
N LEU A 104 -27.34 -2.59 14.33
CA LEU A 104 -26.47 -1.49 14.73
C LEU A 104 -26.50 -0.41 13.64
N ASP A 105 -26.81 0.81 14.04
CA ASP A 105 -26.73 1.90 13.07
C ASP A 105 -25.32 2.47 13.05
N ALA A 106 -25.08 3.45 12.19
CA ALA A 106 -23.74 3.98 12.01
C ALA A 106 -23.18 4.60 13.28
N ASP A 107 -24.03 5.29 14.05
CA ASP A 107 -23.56 5.91 15.28
C ASP A 107 -23.19 4.87 16.32
N GLU A 108 -24.02 3.83 16.44
CA GLU A 108 -23.73 2.76 17.37
C GLU A 108 -22.46 2.03 16.98
N LEU A 109 -22.28 1.82 15.68
CA LEU A 109 -21.08 1.16 15.19
C LEU A 109 -19.84 2.02 15.45
N ALA A 110 -19.94 3.32 15.22
CA ALA A 110 -18.83 4.22 15.48
C ALA A 110 -18.45 4.21 16.96
N ALA A 111 -19.46 4.18 17.83
CA ALA A 111 -19.20 4.13 19.27
C ALA A 111 -18.47 2.84 19.64
N LEU A 112 -18.89 1.72 19.02
CA LEU A 112 -18.27 0.44 19.29
C LEU A 112 -16.81 0.44 18.86
N ILE A 113 -16.53 1.03 17.70
CA ILE A 113 -15.16 1.15 17.23
C ILE A 113 -14.33 1.95 18.23
N ARG A 114 -14.88 3.07 18.72
CA ARG A 114 -14.14 3.89 19.67
C ARG A 114 -13.84 3.15 20.96
N THR A 115 -14.76 2.29 21.41
CA THR A 115 -14.53 1.56 22.66
C THR A 115 -13.51 0.46 22.53
N ARG A 116 -13.14 0.10 21.30
CA ARG A 116 -12.14 -0.93 21.04
C ARG A 116 -10.76 -0.37 20.87
N THR A 117 -10.63 0.91 21.07
CA THR A 117 -9.34 1.54 20.88
C THR A 117 -8.47 1.33 22.09
N PRO A 118 -7.23 1.64 21.95
CA PRO A 118 -6.65 2.16 20.72
C PRO A 118 -6.21 1.04 19.81
N LEU A 119 -6.49 1.20 18.54
CA LEU A 119 -5.93 0.32 17.55
C LEU A 119 -4.45 0.54 17.45
N THR A 120 -4.05 1.78 17.45
CA THR A 120 -2.67 2.15 17.54
C THR A 120 -2.56 3.18 18.63
N PRO A 121 -1.50 3.14 19.42
CA PRO A 121 -1.31 4.19 20.40
C PRO A 121 -1.16 5.50 19.69
N GLU A 122 -1.82 6.49 20.19
CA GLU A 122 -1.63 7.82 19.69
C GLU A 122 -0.22 8.24 19.91
N PRO A 123 0.41 8.89 18.96
CA PRO A 123 1.73 9.43 19.23
C PRO A 123 1.58 10.39 20.37
N PRO A 124 2.53 10.35 21.26
CA PRO A 124 2.51 11.36 22.32
C PRO A 124 2.58 12.67 21.64
N THR A 125 1.69 13.44 21.84
CA THR A 125 1.62 14.58 21.08
C THR A 125 2.52 15.57 21.45
N THR A 126 2.75 15.53 21.04
CA THR A 126 3.24 16.24 21.15
C THR A 126 2.77 17.34 21.33
N GLU A 127 2.33 17.16 21.66
CA GLU A 127 1.93 17.89 21.84
C GLU A 127 1.86 18.47 22.44
N GLY A 128 2.06 18.38 22.50
CA GLY A 128 2.08 18.77 22.97
C GLY A 128 2.09 19.30 23.32
N THR A 129 2.28 19.28 23.45
CA THR A 129 2.37 19.70 23.69
C THR A 129 2.21 20.36 23.96
N SER A 130 2.19 20.49 24.07
CA SER A 130 2.18 21.05 24.23
C SER A 130 2.05 21.55 24.41
N SER A 131 2.10 21.42 24.41
CA SER A 131 2.11 21.85 24.59
C SER A 131 2.13 22.19 24.84
#